data_2cee7b20e79633c5730bc68280a4745d
#
_entry.id   2cee7b20e79633c5730bc68280a4745d
#
_cell.length_a   1.000
_cell.length_b   1.000
_cell.length_c   1.000
_cell.angle_alpha   90.00
_cell.angle_beta   90.00
_cell.angle_gamma   90.00
#
_symmetry.space_group_name_H-M   'P 1'
#
loop_
_entity.id
_entity.type
_entity.pdbx_description
1 polymer ?
#
loop_
_entity_poly.entity_id
_entity_poly.type
_entity_poly.pdbx_seq_one_letter_code
_entity_poly.pdbx_strand_id
1 'polypeptide(L)'
;VLSLADSLTQQFNLQNKLFPRIASIQGAPAQGPDLNALAAKGDERFTQTPFQFQGRLGTTISAIAYLPSSATSARPARLVVIAPGLNTDMNALLYVGKQLASHGYAVASLDFPFTSANTIKAAIQGTGTIPPPNAWYSQPLSVSDLIDQMQQRYGNRVNTREVGVLGQSLGGYTVTALAGAELDWPHLIKGCAELNDPDKVVLNPAVVWQCVAPGQVVQRKSFRDPRVKAAVAVNPVTNPIFSPTSLKAIAAPILFVSGTDDIFAPPISQQLIPFTSIQQPGSLLALQHNGTHLSFLDGSAKLPPFVIGPDQPLAREELKGMARAFFDQHLRDVASAAPLAAPTATSGVFSGSEPLRLLISPRFSRDQLNQVDPGLKQFP
;
A
#
# COMPACT_ATOMS: atom_id res chain seq x y z
N VAL A 1 26.47 12.73 -17.12
CA VAL A 1 25.28 12.99 -16.27
C VAL A 1 24.07 12.96 -17.16
N LEU A 2 23.22 11.94 -17.04
CA LEU A 2 21.94 11.89 -17.73
C LEU A 2 21.09 13.10 -17.30
N SER A 3 20.45 13.76 -18.24
CA SER A 3 19.50 14.79 -17.90
C SER A 3 18.31 14.19 -17.18
N LEU A 4 17.55 14.99 -16.41
CA LEU A 4 16.30 14.51 -15.78
C LEU A 4 15.35 13.89 -16.82
N ALA A 5 15.29 14.47 -18.01
CA ALA A 5 14.47 13.97 -19.11
C ALA A 5 14.97 12.59 -19.61
N ASP A 6 16.27 12.38 -19.70
CA ASP A 6 16.82 11.07 -20.09
C ASP A 6 16.54 10.00 -19.03
N SER A 7 16.67 10.34 -17.76
CA SER A 7 16.36 9.42 -16.64
C SER A 7 14.87 9.04 -16.63
N LEU A 8 13.97 9.99 -16.83
CA LEU A 8 12.54 9.72 -16.96
C LEU A 8 12.25 8.86 -18.20
N THR A 9 12.86 9.16 -19.34
CA THR A 9 12.67 8.40 -20.58
C THR A 9 13.14 6.95 -20.42
N GLN A 10 14.30 6.73 -19.79
CA GLN A 10 14.77 5.37 -19.50
C GLN A 10 13.81 4.63 -18.56
N GLN A 11 13.31 5.30 -17.52
CA GLN A 11 12.35 4.73 -16.59
C GLN A 11 11.05 4.34 -17.30
N PHE A 12 10.47 5.22 -18.12
CA PHE A 12 9.28 4.92 -18.91
C PHE A 12 9.49 3.78 -19.89
N ASN A 13 10.64 3.74 -20.60
CA ASN A 13 10.96 2.68 -21.53
C ASN A 13 11.08 1.32 -20.84
N LEU A 14 11.65 1.29 -19.64
CA LEU A 14 11.75 0.08 -18.84
C LEU A 14 10.36 -0.38 -18.37
N GLN A 15 9.56 0.55 -17.85
CA GLN A 15 8.22 0.29 -17.36
C GLN A 15 7.28 -0.23 -18.45
N ASN A 16 7.29 0.37 -19.64
CA ASN A 16 6.47 -0.07 -20.78
C ASN A 16 6.80 -1.51 -21.24
N LYS A 17 8.02 -1.99 -21.00
CA LYS A 17 8.44 -3.36 -21.33
C LYS A 17 8.23 -4.33 -20.19
N LEU A 18 7.99 -3.83 -18.98
CA LEU A 18 7.98 -4.63 -17.76
C LEU A 18 6.78 -5.58 -17.72
N PHE A 19 5.56 -5.05 -17.89
CA PHE A 19 4.34 -5.85 -17.77
C PHE A 19 4.26 -7.00 -18.79
N PRO A 20 4.46 -6.79 -20.12
CA PRO A 20 4.41 -7.87 -21.09
C PRO A 20 5.45 -8.97 -20.82
N ARG A 21 6.65 -8.58 -20.36
CA ARG A 21 7.72 -9.55 -20.04
C ARG A 21 7.41 -10.36 -18.79
N ILE A 22 6.91 -9.72 -17.72
CA ILE A 22 6.47 -10.43 -16.52
C ILE A 22 5.32 -11.36 -16.86
N ALA A 23 4.34 -10.90 -17.62
CA ALA A 23 3.21 -11.71 -18.04
C ALA A 23 3.67 -12.95 -18.84
N SER A 24 4.63 -12.80 -19.75
CA SER A 24 5.18 -13.92 -20.53
C SER A 24 5.91 -14.97 -19.69
N ILE A 25 6.59 -14.55 -18.62
CA ILE A 25 7.32 -15.45 -17.71
C ILE A 25 6.37 -16.19 -16.76
N GLN A 26 5.26 -15.57 -16.39
CA GLN A 26 4.26 -16.17 -15.50
C GLN A 26 3.44 -17.31 -16.17
N GLY A 27 3.59 -17.50 -17.48
CA GLY A 27 2.92 -18.56 -18.22
C GLY A 27 1.48 -18.22 -18.66
N ALA A 28 0.76 -19.23 -19.16
CA ALA A 28 -0.63 -19.03 -19.59
C ALA A 28 -1.51 -18.58 -18.42
N PRO A 29 -2.32 -17.51 -18.61
CA PRO A 29 -3.14 -16.97 -17.55
C PRO A 29 -4.22 -17.96 -17.10
N ALA A 30 -4.30 -18.21 -15.79
CA ALA A 30 -5.51 -18.75 -15.21
C ALA A 30 -6.55 -17.62 -15.08
N GLN A 31 -7.82 -17.94 -15.28
CA GLN A 31 -8.89 -16.95 -15.10
C GLN A 31 -9.01 -16.62 -13.61
N GLY A 32 -8.86 -15.34 -13.26
CA GLY A 32 -9.04 -14.83 -11.91
C GLY A 32 -10.50 -14.62 -11.53
N PRO A 33 -10.76 -14.22 -10.28
CA PRO A 33 -12.10 -13.86 -9.85
C PRO A 33 -12.63 -12.64 -10.64
N ASP A 34 -13.94 -12.54 -10.77
CA ASP A 34 -14.57 -11.34 -11.32
C ASP A 34 -14.43 -10.18 -10.34
N LEU A 35 -13.42 -9.35 -10.56
CA LEU A 35 -13.15 -8.18 -9.71
C LEU A 35 -14.27 -7.14 -9.79
N ASN A 36 -15.00 -7.04 -10.90
CA ASN A 36 -16.12 -6.12 -11.01
C ASN A 36 -17.28 -6.55 -10.11
N ALA A 37 -17.59 -7.85 -10.08
CA ALA A 37 -18.59 -8.40 -9.15
C ALA A 37 -18.16 -8.21 -7.69
N LEU A 38 -16.87 -8.36 -7.39
CA LEU A 38 -16.30 -8.13 -6.05
C LEU A 38 -16.28 -6.63 -5.68
N ALA A 39 -16.09 -5.74 -6.65
CA ALA A 39 -16.10 -4.29 -6.47
C ALA A 39 -17.51 -3.71 -6.29
N ALA A 40 -18.54 -4.44 -6.69
CA ALA A 40 -19.91 -4.00 -6.56
C ALA A 40 -20.26 -3.62 -5.11
N LYS A 41 -21.10 -2.61 -4.97
CA LYS A 41 -21.59 -2.18 -3.65
C LYS A 41 -22.44 -3.30 -3.03
N GLY A 42 -22.22 -3.58 -1.75
CA GLY A 42 -23.07 -4.46 -0.96
C GLY A 42 -24.33 -3.78 -0.41
N ASP A 43 -25.19 -4.57 0.23
CA ASP A 43 -26.48 -4.12 0.73
C ASP A 43 -26.45 -3.63 2.18
N GLU A 44 -25.33 -3.79 2.87
CA GLU A 44 -25.21 -3.40 4.28
C GLU A 44 -25.25 -1.88 4.44
N ARG A 45 -26.11 -1.41 5.35
CA ARG A 45 -26.15 -0.01 5.76
C ARG A 45 -25.08 0.26 6.81
N PHE A 46 -24.51 1.45 6.79
CA PHE A 46 -23.52 1.86 7.79
C PHE A 46 -23.67 3.32 8.16
N THR A 47 -23.23 3.65 9.38
CA THR A 47 -23.12 5.03 9.86
C THR A 47 -21.72 5.55 9.63
N GLN A 48 -21.59 6.84 9.34
CA GLN A 48 -20.32 7.55 9.19
C GLN A 48 -20.16 8.52 10.37
N THR A 49 -19.04 8.41 11.09
CA THR A 49 -18.78 9.23 12.27
C THR A 49 -17.37 9.81 12.20
N PRO A 50 -17.20 11.12 11.96
CA PRO A 50 -15.92 11.80 12.15
C PRO A 50 -15.64 11.98 13.64
N PHE A 51 -14.36 11.90 14.02
CA PHE A 51 -13.91 12.14 15.40
C PHE A 51 -12.45 12.54 15.46
N GLN A 52 -12.03 13.02 16.64
CA GLN A 52 -10.63 13.28 16.93
C GLN A 52 -10.22 12.54 18.20
N PHE A 53 -8.93 12.26 18.32
CA PHE A 53 -8.33 11.65 19.50
C PHE A 53 -6.88 12.11 19.68
N GLN A 54 -6.36 11.92 20.89
CA GLN A 54 -4.95 12.16 21.19
C GLN A 54 -4.16 10.87 20.91
N GLY A 55 -3.19 10.96 20.00
CA GLY A 55 -2.23 9.89 19.77
C GLY A 55 -1.18 9.85 20.90
N ARG A 56 -0.51 8.70 21.06
CA ARG A 56 0.54 8.49 22.09
C ARG A 56 1.74 9.42 21.98
N LEU A 57 1.90 10.09 20.86
CA LEU A 57 2.95 11.11 20.65
C LEU A 57 2.47 12.52 20.99
N GLY A 58 1.31 12.68 21.63
CA GLY A 58 0.76 13.96 22.04
C GLY A 58 0.17 14.80 20.91
N THR A 59 -0.03 14.21 19.72
CA THR A 59 -0.63 14.89 18.57
C THR A 59 -2.12 14.61 18.48
N THR A 60 -2.91 15.62 18.13
CA THR A 60 -4.34 15.43 17.79
C THR A 60 -4.46 14.80 16.40
N ILE A 61 -5.20 13.71 16.31
CA ILE A 61 -5.43 12.94 15.08
C ILE A 61 -6.90 13.03 14.71
N SER A 62 -7.20 13.51 13.51
CA SER A 62 -8.54 13.46 12.93
C SER A 62 -8.77 12.11 12.27
N ALA A 63 -9.95 11.54 12.47
CA ALA A 63 -10.31 10.24 11.94
C ALA A 63 -11.80 10.18 11.56
N ILE A 64 -12.13 9.19 10.74
CA ILE A 64 -13.50 8.88 10.35
C ILE A 64 -13.72 7.37 10.50
N ALA A 65 -14.88 6.98 11.02
CA ALA A 65 -15.28 5.59 11.14
C ALA A 65 -16.56 5.31 10.36
N TYR A 66 -16.62 4.14 9.75
CA TYR A 66 -17.84 3.53 9.21
C TYR A 66 -18.18 2.31 10.05
N LEU A 67 -19.39 2.27 10.60
CA LEU A 67 -19.87 1.15 11.39
C LEU A 67 -21.11 0.55 10.73
N PRO A 68 -21.05 -0.74 10.31
CA PRO A 68 -22.21 -1.45 9.77
C PRO A 68 -23.35 -1.53 10.77
N SER A 69 -24.60 -1.41 10.28
CA SER A 69 -25.80 -1.49 11.12
C SER A 69 -25.98 -2.87 11.75
N SER A 70 -25.50 -3.92 11.07
CA SER A 70 -25.52 -5.30 11.57
C SER A 70 -24.50 -5.58 12.67
N ALA A 71 -23.55 -4.68 12.94
CA ALA A 71 -22.49 -4.87 13.94
C ALA A 71 -23.05 -4.82 15.36
N THR A 72 -22.98 -5.96 16.06
CA THR A 72 -23.42 -6.13 17.46
C THR A 72 -22.36 -6.81 18.29
N SER A 73 -22.52 -6.89 19.60
CA SER A 73 -21.59 -7.61 20.47
C SER A 73 -21.61 -9.13 20.23
N ALA A 74 -22.74 -9.68 19.76
CA ALA A 74 -22.84 -11.09 19.37
C ALA A 74 -22.26 -11.37 17.98
N ARG A 75 -22.22 -10.33 17.10
CA ARG A 75 -21.70 -10.40 15.74
C ARG A 75 -20.85 -9.16 15.45
N PRO A 76 -19.62 -9.11 15.98
CA PRO A 76 -18.75 -7.95 15.78
C PRO A 76 -18.28 -7.85 14.34
N ALA A 77 -18.28 -6.63 13.80
CA ALA A 77 -17.73 -6.36 12.48
C ALA A 77 -16.21 -6.45 12.51
N ARG A 78 -15.59 -7.08 11.51
CA ARG A 78 -14.13 -7.06 11.32
C ARG A 78 -13.68 -5.65 10.96
N LEU A 79 -12.58 -5.18 11.55
CA LEU A 79 -12.06 -3.85 11.33
C LEU A 79 -11.06 -3.83 10.16
N VAL A 80 -11.19 -2.84 9.28
CA VAL A 80 -10.16 -2.45 8.33
C VAL A 80 -9.76 -1.01 8.59
N VAL A 81 -8.46 -0.73 8.75
CA VAL A 81 -7.93 0.62 8.90
C VAL A 81 -7.24 1.05 7.61
N ILE A 82 -7.56 2.27 7.15
CA ILE A 82 -7.02 2.87 5.95
C ILE A 82 -5.98 3.93 6.33
N ALA A 83 -4.78 3.78 5.78
CA ALA A 83 -3.61 4.65 5.99
C ALA A 83 -3.32 5.44 4.69
N PRO A 84 -3.61 6.74 4.63
CA PRO A 84 -3.31 7.59 3.48
C PRO A 84 -1.81 7.78 3.26
N GLY A 85 -1.44 8.24 2.05
CA GLY A 85 -0.06 8.56 1.69
C GLY A 85 0.38 9.96 2.12
N LEU A 86 1.59 10.35 1.68
CA LEU A 86 2.09 11.71 1.83
C LEU A 86 1.23 12.68 1.02
N ASN A 87 0.94 13.84 1.61
CA ASN A 87 0.16 14.91 0.97
C ASN A 87 -1.24 14.45 0.53
N THR A 88 -1.80 13.47 1.24
CA THR A 88 -3.18 13.03 1.09
C THR A 88 -3.91 13.12 2.43
N ASP A 89 -5.22 12.96 2.40
CA ASP A 89 -6.04 12.97 3.61
C ASP A 89 -6.82 11.66 3.78
N MET A 90 -7.52 11.53 4.89
CA MET A 90 -8.31 10.34 5.22
C MET A 90 -9.40 10.01 4.19
N ASN A 91 -9.72 10.93 3.25
CA ASN A 91 -10.78 10.72 2.25
C ASN A 91 -10.27 10.04 0.98
N ALA A 92 -8.96 10.10 0.70
CA ALA A 92 -8.38 9.70 -0.58
C ALA A 92 -8.65 8.25 -1.00
N LEU A 93 -8.90 7.35 -0.04
CA LEU A 93 -9.21 5.93 -0.25
C LEU A 93 -10.56 5.52 0.37
N LEU A 94 -11.39 6.48 0.79
CA LEU A 94 -12.68 6.15 1.44
C LEU A 94 -13.68 5.48 0.50
N TYR A 95 -13.50 5.53 -0.81
CA TYR A 95 -14.32 4.77 -1.75
C TYR A 95 -14.15 3.24 -1.52
N VAL A 96 -12.94 2.77 -1.22
CA VAL A 96 -12.69 1.38 -0.77
C VAL A 96 -13.35 1.15 0.60
N GLY A 97 -13.19 2.10 1.52
CA GLY A 97 -13.79 2.01 2.85
C GLY A 97 -15.31 1.90 2.82
N LYS A 98 -15.98 2.70 1.99
CA LYS A 98 -17.43 2.64 1.80
C LYS A 98 -17.88 1.32 1.19
N GLN A 99 -17.12 0.81 0.22
CA GLN A 99 -17.39 -0.48 -0.40
C GLN A 99 -17.26 -1.61 0.63
N LEU A 100 -16.16 -1.67 1.40
CA LEU A 100 -15.97 -2.66 2.47
C LEU A 100 -17.07 -2.55 3.55
N ALA A 101 -17.45 -1.33 3.95
CA ALA A 101 -18.52 -1.12 4.93
C ALA A 101 -19.87 -1.62 4.41
N SER A 102 -20.16 -1.46 3.11
CA SER A 102 -21.37 -2.01 2.49
C SER A 102 -21.40 -3.54 2.44
N HIS A 103 -20.27 -4.19 2.73
CA HIS A 103 -20.14 -5.63 2.92
C HIS A 103 -19.96 -6.05 4.38
N GLY A 104 -20.24 -5.15 5.33
CA GLY A 104 -20.28 -5.46 6.76
C GLY A 104 -18.92 -5.41 7.47
N TYR A 105 -17.93 -4.75 6.90
CA TYR A 105 -16.70 -4.37 7.62
C TYR A 105 -16.91 -3.09 8.42
N ALA A 106 -16.40 -3.02 9.64
CA ALA A 106 -16.10 -1.73 10.25
C ALA A 106 -14.85 -1.16 9.56
N VAL A 107 -14.86 0.14 9.23
CA VAL A 107 -13.73 0.80 8.59
C VAL A 107 -13.37 2.05 9.36
N ALA A 108 -12.07 2.32 9.50
CA ALA A 108 -11.58 3.60 10.01
C ALA A 108 -10.46 4.15 9.12
N SER A 109 -10.40 5.47 8.99
CA SER A 109 -9.30 6.17 8.31
C SER A 109 -8.89 7.38 9.14
N LEU A 110 -7.65 7.87 8.96
CA LEU A 110 -7.09 8.96 9.74
C LEU A 110 -6.28 9.92 8.89
N ASP A 111 -6.14 11.17 9.38
CA ASP A 111 -5.15 12.11 8.88
C ASP A 111 -3.86 11.97 9.70
N PHE A 112 -2.76 11.70 9.03
CA PHE A 112 -1.47 11.68 9.72
C PHE A 112 -1.00 13.08 10.07
N PRO A 113 -0.67 13.37 11.34
CA PRO A 113 -0.40 14.72 11.81
C PRO A 113 0.72 15.45 11.05
N PHE A 114 1.74 14.70 10.59
CA PHE A 114 2.91 15.29 9.96
C PHE A 114 2.92 15.21 8.44
N THR A 115 2.04 14.44 7.83
CA THR A 115 2.11 14.13 6.39
C THR A 115 0.79 14.27 5.64
N SER A 116 -0.26 14.75 6.32
CA SER A 116 -1.55 15.02 5.70
C SER A 116 -1.46 16.18 4.68
N ALA A 117 -2.42 16.25 3.77
CA ALA A 117 -2.50 17.31 2.77
C ALA A 117 -2.49 18.71 3.40
N ASN A 118 -3.19 18.90 4.52
CA ASN A 118 -3.22 20.19 5.23
C ASN A 118 -1.87 20.54 5.83
N THR A 119 -1.15 19.58 6.40
CA THR A 119 0.18 19.79 6.99
C THR A 119 1.19 20.14 5.91
N ILE A 120 1.21 19.41 4.80
CA ILE A 120 2.12 19.68 3.69
C ILE A 120 1.82 21.03 3.04
N LYS A 121 0.54 21.35 2.83
CA LYS A 121 0.13 22.66 2.32
C LYS A 121 0.61 23.80 3.22
N ALA A 122 0.44 23.70 4.53
CA ALA A 122 0.90 24.70 5.49
C ALA A 122 2.44 24.84 5.45
N ALA A 123 3.18 23.75 5.34
CA ALA A 123 4.63 23.78 5.21
C ALA A 123 5.09 24.49 3.92
N ILE A 124 4.45 24.21 2.77
CA ILE A 124 4.74 24.86 1.49
C ILE A 124 4.43 26.36 1.55
N GLN A 125 3.38 26.75 2.25
CA GLN A 125 2.98 28.15 2.42
C GLN A 125 3.81 28.89 3.49
N GLY A 126 4.76 28.24 4.16
CA GLY A 126 5.55 28.82 5.24
C GLY A 126 4.78 29.10 6.53
N THR A 127 3.55 28.58 6.65
CA THR A 127 2.71 28.72 7.85
C THR A 127 2.76 27.50 8.77
N GLY A 128 3.47 26.44 8.36
CA GLY A 128 3.66 25.20 9.11
C GLY A 128 5.11 24.71 9.05
N THR A 129 5.36 23.58 9.66
CA THR A 129 6.69 22.95 9.70
C THR A 129 6.82 21.87 8.64
N ILE A 130 8.03 21.71 8.09
CA ILE A 130 8.37 20.57 7.23
C ILE A 130 8.20 19.28 8.08
N PRO A 131 7.68 18.19 7.50
CA PRO A 131 7.54 16.92 8.20
C PRO A 131 8.85 16.52 8.89
N PRO A 132 8.83 16.31 10.20
CA PRO A 132 10.03 15.95 10.95
C PRO A 132 10.45 14.50 10.64
N PRO A 133 11.71 14.11 10.89
CA PRO A 133 12.16 12.74 10.68
C PRO A 133 11.32 11.68 11.40
N ASN A 134 10.71 12.02 12.54
CA ASN A 134 9.83 11.12 13.28
C ASN A 134 8.49 10.84 12.57
N ALA A 135 8.16 11.54 11.50
CA ALA A 135 6.96 11.27 10.70
C ALA A 135 6.90 9.80 10.23
N TRP A 136 8.06 9.19 9.96
CA TRP A 136 8.14 7.80 9.54
C TRP A 136 7.63 6.82 10.59
N TYR A 137 8.10 6.89 11.83
CA TYR A 137 7.66 5.96 12.86
C TYR A 137 6.35 6.38 13.53
N SER A 138 5.94 7.63 13.39
CA SER A 138 4.67 8.10 13.94
C SER A 138 3.46 7.50 13.23
N GLN A 139 3.56 7.22 11.92
CA GLN A 139 2.44 6.69 11.15
C GLN A 139 1.97 5.30 11.65
N PRO A 140 2.82 4.26 11.76
CA PRO A 140 2.37 2.97 12.29
C PRO A 140 1.87 3.07 13.73
N LEU A 141 2.43 3.97 14.55
CA LEU A 141 1.93 4.21 15.91
C LEU A 141 0.52 4.83 15.89
N SER A 142 0.28 5.80 15.01
CA SER A 142 -1.05 6.43 14.86
C SER A 142 -2.12 5.44 14.41
N VAL A 143 -1.78 4.48 13.55
CA VAL A 143 -2.71 3.40 13.15
C VAL A 143 -3.01 2.49 14.33
N SER A 144 -2.02 2.10 15.12
CA SER A 144 -2.23 1.31 16.35
C SER A 144 -3.11 2.06 17.35
N ASP A 145 -2.90 3.38 17.51
CA ASP A 145 -3.74 4.23 18.36
C ASP A 145 -5.18 4.31 17.85
N LEU A 146 -5.38 4.37 16.53
CA LEU A 146 -6.72 4.35 15.95
C LEU A 146 -7.44 3.02 16.21
N ILE A 147 -6.74 1.88 16.14
CA ILE A 147 -7.31 0.57 16.51
C ILE A 147 -7.75 0.59 17.99
N ASP A 148 -6.95 1.17 18.89
CA ASP A 148 -7.30 1.32 20.31
C ASP A 148 -8.53 2.22 20.48
N GLN A 149 -8.64 3.32 19.73
CA GLN A 149 -9.78 4.21 19.73
C GLN A 149 -11.07 3.53 19.22
N MET A 150 -10.95 2.68 18.20
CA MET A 150 -12.08 1.89 17.70
C MET A 150 -12.61 0.93 18.77
N GLN A 151 -11.72 0.30 19.55
CA GLN A 151 -12.10 -0.54 20.69
C GLN A 151 -12.82 0.29 21.78
N GLN A 152 -12.29 1.45 22.13
CA GLN A 152 -12.88 2.31 23.17
C GLN A 152 -14.28 2.83 22.79
N ARG A 153 -14.45 3.23 21.51
CA ARG A 153 -15.70 3.83 21.03
C ARG A 153 -16.81 2.83 20.77
N TYR A 154 -16.47 1.67 20.25
CA TYR A 154 -17.45 0.71 19.75
C TYR A 154 -17.49 -0.61 20.55
N GLY A 155 -16.54 -0.79 21.46
CA GLY A 155 -16.49 -1.95 22.33
C GLY A 155 -16.52 -3.26 21.56
N ASN A 156 -17.32 -4.20 22.01
CA ASN A 156 -17.45 -5.51 21.40
C ASN A 156 -18.23 -5.54 20.07
N ARG A 157 -18.71 -4.40 19.58
CA ARG A 157 -19.34 -4.32 18.25
C ARG A 157 -18.34 -4.37 17.10
N VAL A 158 -17.06 -4.11 17.39
CA VAL A 158 -15.97 -4.14 16.43
C VAL A 158 -14.89 -5.11 16.90
N ASN A 159 -14.49 -6.04 16.02
CA ASN A 159 -13.36 -6.92 16.31
C ASN A 159 -12.04 -6.20 16.01
N THR A 160 -11.40 -5.75 17.06
CA THR A 160 -10.09 -5.08 17.00
C THR A 160 -8.91 -6.03 17.30
N ARG A 161 -9.16 -7.34 17.44
CA ARG A 161 -8.11 -8.36 17.66
C ARG A 161 -7.57 -8.92 16.35
N GLU A 162 -8.39 -8.82 15.28
CA GLU A 162 -8.07 -9.32 13.96
C GLU A 162 -8.44 -8.23 12.94
N VAL A 163 -7.44 -7.46 12.56
CA VAL A 163 -7.58 -6.20 11.81
C VAL A 163 -6.94 -6.33 10.44
N GLY A 164 -7.63 -5.84 9.41
CA GLY A 164 -7.05 -5.55 8.12
C GLY A 164 -6.49 -4.12 8.08
N VAL A 165 -5.42 -3.92 7.34
CA VAL A 165 -4.89 -2.58 7.08
C VAL A 165 -4.69 -2.38 5.58
N LEU A 166 -5.04 -1.19 5.07
CA LEU A 166 -4.84 -0.81 3.69
C LEU A 166 -4.16 0.55 3.63
N GLY A 167 -3.13 0.71 2.81
CA GLY A 167 -2.44 2.00 2.70
C GLY A 167 -1.80 2.20 1.34
N GLN A 168 -1.64 3.47 0.93
CA GLN A 168 -1.05 3.86 -0.34
C GLN A 168 0.22 4.68 -0.11
N SER A 169 1.24 4.47 -0.96
CA SER A 169 2.49 5.23 -0.91
C SER A 169 3.18 5.12 0.47
N LEU A 170 3.32 6.23 1.19
CA LEU A 170 3.80 6.25 2.57
C LEU A 170 2.85 5.52 3.53
N GLY A 171 1.53 5.48 3.24
CA GLY A 171 0.59 4.60 3.92
C GLY A 171 0.85 3.12 3.60
N GLY A 172 1.32 2.81 2.40
CA GLY A 172 1.79 1.48 2.00
C GLY A 172 3.02 1.03 2.81
N TYR A 173 3.99 1.93 3.02
CA TYR A 173 5.07 1.72 3.98
C TYR A 173 4.51 1.40 5.39
N THR A 174 3.57 2.22 5.85
CA THR A 174 2.96 2.10 7.19
C THR A 174 2.34 0.72 7.40
N VAL A 175 1.52 0.24 6.46
CA VAL A 175 0.89 -1.08 6.61
C VAL A 175 1.88 -2.22 6.45
N THR A 176 2.96 -2.04 5.70
CA THR A 176 4.07 -3.00 5.58
C THR A 176 4.82 -3.13 6.89
N ALA A 177 5.10 -2.02 7.59
CA ALA A 177 5.69 -2.02 8.92
C ALA A 177 4.77 -2.68 9.96
N LEU A 178 3.46 -2.38 9.93
CA LEU A 178 2.46 -2.99 10.81
C LEU A 178 2.31 -4.50 10.58
N ALA A 179 2.48 -4.97 9.35
CA ALA A 179 2.48 -6.39 9.01
C ALA A 179 3.74 -7.14 9.50
N GLY A 180 4.80 -6.43 9.87
CA GLY A 180 5.99 -7.00 10.49
C GLY A 180 7.32 -6.67 9.86
N ALA A 181 7.37 -5.92 8.75
CA ALA A 181 8.64 -5.45 8.21
C ALA A 181 9.34 -4.52 9.21
N GLU A 182 10.61 -4.79 9.48
CA GLU A 182 11.39 -4.00 10.42
C GLU A 182 12.12 -2.86 9.70
N LEU A 183 12.25 -1.69 10.34
CA LEU A 183 13.04 -0.59 9.80
C LEU A 183 14.54 -0.95 9.90
N ASP A 184 15.24 -0.88 8.78
CA ASP A 184 16.67 -1.15 8.69
C ASP A 184 17.44 0.16 8.48
N TRP A 185 17.79 0.81 9.58
CA TRP A 185 18.48 2.09 9.55
C TRP A 185 19.86 2.03 8.86
N PRO A 186 20.72 1.00 9.08
CA PRO A 186 21.96 0.86 8.34
C PRO A 186 21.74 0.74 6.83
N HIS A 187 20.74 -0.03 6.40
CA HIS A 187 20.41 -0.19 4.99
C HIS A 187 19.89 1.12 4.38
N LEU A 188 19.03 1.84 5.10
CA LEU A 188 18.55 3.17 4.70
C LEU A 188 19.71 4.16 4.54
N ILE A 189 20.60 4.26 5.54
CA ILE A 189 21.73 5.20 5.50
C ILE A 189 22.64 4.90 4.31
N LYS A 190 22.91 3.61 4.02
CA LYS A 190 23.67 3.19 2.83
C LYS A 190 22.97 3.60 1.55
N GLY A 191 21.66 3.32 1.41
CA GLY A 191 20.89 3.70 0.23
C GLY A 191 20.83 5.20 0.01
N CYS A 192 20.77 5.99 1.10
CA CYS A 192 20.81 7.45 1.02
C CYS A 192 22.20 7.98 0.59
N ALA A 193 23.28 7.33 1.00
CA ALA A 193 24.62 7.71 0.55
C ALA A 193 24.79 7.52 -0.97
N GLU A 194 24.12 6.54 -1.55
CA GLU A 194 24.16 6.27 -3.01
C GLU A 194 23.46 7.36 -3.84
N LEU A 195 22.53 8.14 -3.26
CA LEU A 195 21.94 9.31 -3.94
C LEU A 195 22.97 10.41 -4.26
N ASN A 196 24.09 10.46 -3.54
CA ASN A 196 25.15 11.41 -3.77
C ASN A 196 26.16 10.98 -4.85
N ASP A 197 26.01 9.76 -5.37
CA ASP A 197 26.85 9.24 -6.45
C ASP A 197 26.33 9.72 -7.80
N PRO A 198 27.02 10.65 -8.49
CA PRO A 198 26.54 11.20 -9.75
C PRO A 198 26.43 10.17 -10.88
N ASP A 199 27.10 9.03 -10.75
CA ASP A 199 27.08 7.95 -11.75
C ASP A 199 25.87 7.00 -11.53
N LYS A 200 25.18 7.10 -10.38
CA LYS A 200 24.06 6.24 -9.99
C LYS A 200 22.72 6.95 -9.90
N VAL A 201 22.66 8.22 -10.26
CA VAL A 201 21.41 9.03 -10.08
C VAL A 201 20.31 8.51 -10.99
N VAL A 202 19.45 7.69 -10.42
CA VAL A 202 18.12 7.40 -10.97
C VAL A 202 17.12 8.25 -10.17
N LEU A 203 16.25 8.98 -10.88
CA LEU A 203 15.22 9.76 -10.22
C LEU A 203 14.28 8.81 -9.48
N ASN A 204 14.40 8.79 -8.15
CA ASN A 204 13.54 8.00 -7.27
C ASN A 204 13.03 8.88 -6.12
N PRO A 205 11.91 9.60 -6.31
CA PRO A 205 11.36 10.49 -5.28
C PRO A 205 11.09 9.77 -3.96
N ALA A 206 10.72 8.48 -4.01
CA ALA A 206 10.50 7.69 -2.81
C ALA A 206 11.78 7.54 -1.96
N VAL A 207 12.94 7.38 -2.58
CA VAL A 207 14.22 7.32 -1.87
C VAL A 207 14.60 8.68 -1.31
N VAL A 208 14.46 9.74 -2.11
CA VAL A 208 14.73 11.11 -1.63
C VAL A 208 13.94 11.41 -0.37
N TRP A 209 12.65 11.07 -0.35
CA TRP A 209 11.80 11.27 0.81
C TRP A 209 12.24 10.41 2.01
N GLN A 210 12.63 9.16 1.79
CA GLN A 210 13.13 8.29 2.86
C GLN A 210 14.41 8.85 3.50
N CYS A 211 15.24 9.52 2.72
CA CYS A 211 16.53 10.07 3.19
C CYS A 211 16.39 11.28 4.13
N VAL A 212 15.19 11.78 4.38
CA VAL A 212 14.90 12.71 5.46
C VAL A 212 14.88 11.99 6.83
N ALA A 213 14.58 10.70 6.88
CA ALA A 213 14.41 9.92 8.09
C ALA A 213 15.68 9.74 8.95
N PRO A 214 16.93 9.59 8.40
CA PRO A 214 18.13 9.34 9.20
C PRO A 214 18.49 10.44 10.20
N GLY A 215 17.90 11.63 10.13
CA GLY A 215 18.09 12.69 11.14
C GLY A 215 17.67 12.29 12.57
N GLN A 216 16.88 11.21 12.71
CA GLN A 216 16.46 10.67 14.00
C GLN A 216 16.40 9.14 13.97
N VAL A 217 17.56 8.49 14.01
CA VAL A 217 17.63 7.05 14.20
C VAL A 217 17.05 6.68 15.56
N VAL A 218 15.94 5.94 15.55
CA VAL A 218 15.35 5.39 16.77
C VAL A 218 15.82 3.95 16.96
N GLN A 219 16.03 3.54 18.21
CA GLN A 219 16.44 2.15 18.50
C GLN A 219 15.36 1.13 18.14
N ARG A 220 14.09 1.55 18.17
CA ARG A 220 12.97 0.69 17.82
C ARG A 220 12.97 0.42 16.31
N LYS A 221 13.08 -0.84 15.95
CA LYS A 221 13.04 -1.30 14.55
C LYS A 221 11.67 -1.84 14.15
N SER A 222 10.99 -2.56 15.05
CA SER A 222 9.72 -3.19 14.77
C SER A 222 8.54 -2.32 15.21
N PHE A 223 7.63 -2.09 14.28
CA PHE A 223 6.32 -1.45 14.50
C PHE A 223 5.17 -2.42 14.24
N ARG A 224 5.46 -3.71 14.21
CA ARG A 224 4.46 -4.75 14.06
C ARG A 224 3.35 -4.59 15.10
N ASP A 225 2.11 -4.62 14.62
CA ASP A 225 0.94 -4.76 15.49
C ASP A 225 0.39 -6.19 15.35
N PRO A 226 0.40 -7.01 16.40
CA PRO A 226 -0.01 -8.41 16.33
C PRO A 226 -1.50 -8.61 15.99
N ARG A 227 -2.28 -7.55 16.10
CA ARG A 227 -3.70 -7.52 15.70
C ARG A 227 -3.87 -7.50 14.18
N VAL A 228 -2.86 -7.02 13.44
CA VAL A 228 -2.89 -7.00 11.98
C VAL A 228 -2.75 -8.41 11.44
N LYS A 229 -3.79 -8.88 10.73
CA LYS A 229 -3.88 -10.22 10.13
C LYS A 229 -3.85 -10.21 8.60
N ALA A 230 -4.06 -9.07 7.98
CA ALA A 230 -3.98 -8.89 6.53
C ALA A 230 -3.61 -7.44 6.20
N ALA A 231 -2.74 -7.25 5.22
CA ALA A 231 -2.33 -5.92 4.78
C ALA A 231 -2.46 -5.77 3.26
N VAL A 232 -2.94 -4.61 2.79
CA VAL A 232 -2.97 -4.22 1.38
C VAL A 232 -2.12 -2.96 1.23
N ALA A 233 -1.01 -3.07 0.53
CA ALA A 233 -0.06 -1.98 0.30
C ALA A 233 -0.08 -1.57 -1.17
N VAL A 234 -0.62 -0.38 -1.43
CA VAL A 234 -0.79 0.17 -2.78
C VAL A 234 0.36 1.11 -3.11
N ASN A 235 1.09 0.82 -4.16
CA ASN A 235 2.29 1.57 -4.56
C ASN A 235 3.20 1.91 -3.36
N PRO A 236 3.54 0.91 -2.51
CA PRO A 236 4.24 1.19 -1.26
C PRO A 236 5.65 1.74 -1.49
N VAL A 237 6.05 2.63 -0.60
CA VAL A 237 7.44 3.06 -0.44
C VAL A 237 8.12 2.06 0.49
N THR A 238 9.14 1.35 0.01
CA THR A 238 9.75 0.24 0.77
C THR A 238 11.27 0.27 0.83
N ASN A 239 11.95 0.37 -0.31
CA ASN A 239 13.41 0.37 -0.38
C ASN A 239 13.94 1.82 -0.43
N PRO A 240 14.95 2.19 0.39
CA PRO A 240 15.81 1.34 1.21
C PRO A 240 15.43 1.22 2.70
N ILE A 241 14.28 1.75 3.16
CA ILE A 241 13.90 1.67 4.60
C ILE A 241 13.70 0.22 5.08
N PHE A 242 13.27 -0.69 4.19
CA PHE A 242 13.17 -2.11 4.44
C PHE A 242 14.22 -2.85 3.63
N SER A 243 15.15 -3.54 4.31
CA SER A 243 16.06 -4.48 3.66
C SER A 243 15.37 -5.78 3.28
N PRO A 244 15.98 -6.62 2.43
CA PRO A 244 15.49 -7.98 2.17
C PRO A 244 15.26 -8.80 3.46
N THR A 245 16.10 -8.64 4.46
CA THR A 245 15.95 -9.31 5.77
C THR A 245 14.74 -8.76 6.53
N SER A 246 14.51 -7.45 6.50
CA SER A 246 13.34 -6.80 7.11
C SER A 246 12.03 -7.34 6.53
N LEU A 247 11.96 -7.51 5.22
CA LEU A 247 10.76 -7.99 4.53
C LEU A 247 10.47 -9.47 4.81
N LYS A 248 11.50 -10.29 5.10
CA LYS A 248 11.31 -11.68 5.57
C LYS A 248 10.63 -11.77 6.93
N ALA A 249 10.69 -10.71 7.75
CA ALA A 249 10.06 -10.65 9.07
C ALA A 249 8.55 -10.37 9.00
N ILE A 250 7.99 -10.09 7.83
CA ILE A 250 6.54 -9.92 7.65
C ILE A 250 5.81 -11.18 8.13
N ALA A 251 4.85 -10.99 9.03
CA ALA A 251 4.15 -12.05 9.73
C ALA A 251 2.65 -12.12 9.43
N ALA A 252 2.11 -11.15 8.69
CA ALA A 252 0.75 -11.17 8.17
C ALA A 252 0.78 -11.24 6.64
N PRO A 253 -0.14 -11.98 5.98
CA PRO A 253 -0.29 -11.94 4.54
C PRO A 253 -0.40 -10.50 4.03
N ILE A 254 0.30 -10.19 2.94
CA ILE A 254 0.30 -8.84 2.37
C ILE A 254 0.07 -8.89 0.85
N LEU A 255 -0.84 -8.05 0.38
CA LEU A 255 -1.06 -7.80 -1.03
C LEU A 255 -0.33 -6.49 -1.42
N PHE A 256 0.71 -6.60 -2.25
CA PHE A 256 1.30 -5.44 -2.91
C PHE A 256 0.52 -5.18 -4.20
N VAL A 257 -0.02 -3.97 -4.34
CA VAL A 257 -0.64 -3.47 -5.58
C VAL A 257 0.31 -2.43 -6.18
N SER A 258 0.79 -2.67 -7.39
CA SER A 258 1.81 -1.85 -8.04
C SER A 258 1.36 -1.41 -9.42
N GLY A 259 1.46 -0.12 -9.71
CA GLY A 259 1.28 0.41 -11.07
C GLY A 259 2.60 0.38 -11.85
N THR A 260 2.56 -0.03 -13.13
CA THR A 260 3.78 -0.11 -13.95
C THR A 260 4.40 1.25 -14.26
N ASP A 261 3.60 2.32 -14.23
CA ASP A 261 4.00 3.68 -14.64
C ASP A 261 4.15 4.63 -13.44
N ASP A 262 4.40 4.06 -12.26
CA ASP A 262 4.63 4.85 -11.05
C ASP A 262 6.01 5.53 -11.09
N ILE A 263 5.99 6.86 -11.22
CA ILE A 263 7.21 7.70 -11.24
C ILE A 263 7.61 8.18 -9.85
N PHE A 264 6.72 8.12 -8.84
CA PHE A 264 6.99 8.57 -7.47
C PHE A 264 7.58 7.46 -6.61
N ALA A 265 7.07 6.24 -6.77
CA ALA A 265 7.60 5.04 -6.13
C ALA A 265 7.86 3.98 -7.23
N PRO A 266 8.97 4.08 -7.98
CA PRO A 266 9.24 3.25 -9.15
C PRO A 266 9.05 1.76 -8.86
N PRO A 267 8.21 1.04 -9.64
CA PRO A 267 7.72 -0.29 -9.28
C PRO A 267 8.83 -1.31 -9.08
N ILE A 268 9.87 -1.28 -9.90
CA ILE A 268 10.98 -2.25 -9.81
C ILE A 268 11.66 -2.16 -8.45
N SER A 269 12.11 -0.97 -8.07
CA SER A 269 12.90 -0.77 -6.85
C SER A 269 12.05 -0.71 -5.60
N GLN A 270 10.80 -0.26 -5.69
CA GLN A 270 9.96 -0.03 -4.51
C GLN A 270 8.96 -1.17 -4.24
N GLN A 271 8.60 -1.98 -5.23
CA GLN A 271 7.60 -3.04 -5.04
C GLN A 271 8.09 -4.41 -5.51
N LEU A 272 8.57 -4.55 -6.75
CA LEU A 272 8.87 -5.86 -7.33
C LEU A 272 10.07 -6.53 -6.67
N ILE A 273 11.22 -5.84 -6.60
CA ILE A 273 12.42 -6.36 -5.91
C ILE A 273 12.11 -6.62 -4.44
N PRO A 274 11.54 -5.69 -3.66
CA PRO A 274 11.13 -5.93 -2.29
C PRO A 274 10.20 -7.13 -2.13
N PHE A 275 9.20 -7.29 -3.00
CA PHE A 275 8.27 -8.41 -2.94
C PHE A 275 8.94 -9.79 -3.05
N THR A 276 10.03 -9.90 -3.82
CA THR A 276 10.78 -11.17 -3.95
C THR A 276 11.36 -11.67 -2.62
N SER A 277 11.45 -10.82 -1.62
CA SER A 277 11.95 -11.15 -0.28
C SER A 277 10.85 -11.54 0.71
N ILE A 278 9.57 -11.31 0.36
CA ILE A 278 8.43 -11.64 1.22
C ILE A 278 8.17 -13.15 1.15
N GLN A 279 8.23 -13.81 2.30
CA GLN A 279 8.06 -15.27 2.42
C GLN A 279 6.74 -15.66 3.08
N GLN A 280 5.97 -14.69 3.60
CA GLN A 280 4.72 -14.95 4.30
C GLN A 280 3.71 -15.61 3.36
N PRO A 281 3.20 -16.82 3.69
CA PRO A 281 2.16 -17.49 2.90
C PRO A 281 0.91 -16.62 2.72
N GLY A 282 0.29 -16.70 1.57
CA GLY A 282 -0.89 -15.90 1.23
C GLY A 282 -0.57 -14.49 0.78
N SER A 283 0.71 -14.08 0.74
CA SER A 283 1.11 -12.79 0.17
C SER A 283 1.03 -12.83 -1.35
N LEU A 284 0.62 -11.69 -1.96
CA LEU A 284 0.36 -11.55 -3.39
C LEU A 284 0.99 -10.26 -3.92
N LEU A 285 1.45 -10.28 -5.17
CA LEU A 285 1.80 -9.11 -5.97
C LEU A 285 0.73 -8.93 -7.05
N ALA A 286 0.06 -7.79 -7.07
CA ALA A 286 -0.81 -7.37 -8.16
C ALA A 286 -0.11 -6.25 -8.94
N LEU A 287 0.09 -6.46 -10.25
CA LEU A 287 0.75 -5.51 -11.13
C LEU A 287 -0.28 -4.97 -12.13
N GLN A 288 -0.59 -3.68 -12.05
CA GLN A 288 -1.52 -3.01 -12.94
C GLN A 288 -0.76 -2.35 -14.09
N HIS A 289 -1.09 -2.74 -15.31
CA HIS A 289 -0.54 -2.16 -16.52
C HIS A 289 -0.99 -0.70 -16.68
N ASN A 290 -0.06 0.19 -17.00
CA ASN A 290 -0.26 1.65 -17.12
C ASN A 290 -0.76 2.33 -15.85
N GLY A 291 -0.79 1.63 -14.70
CA GLY A 291 -1.12 2.25 -13.42
C GLY A 291 -0.01 3.19 -12.97
N THR A 292 -0.39 4.37 -12.49
CA THR A 292 0.53 5.35 -11.92
C THR A 292 0.42 5.38 -10.39
N HIS A 293 1.25 6.21 -9.75
CA HIS A 293 1.18 6.42 -8.30
C HIS A 293 -0.18 6.89 -7.80
N LEU A 294 -0.91 7.65 -8.62
CA LEU A 294 -2.17 8.30 -8.27
C LEU A 294 -3.40 7.59 -8.85
N SER A 295 -3.23 6.54 -9.66
CA SER A 295 -4.36 5.84 -10.31
C SER A 295 -5.42 5.33 -9.34
N PHE A 296 -5.00 5.01 -8.12
CA PHE A 296 -5.87 4.44 -7.08
C PHE A 296 -6.45 5.48 -6.12
N LEU A 297 -6.10 6.76 -6.26
CA LEU A 297 -6.61 7.80 -5.36
C LEU A 297 -7.93 8.40 -5.88
N ASP A 298 -8.83 8.70 -4.95
CA ASP A 298 -9.98 9.54 -5.24
C ASP A 298 -9.59 11.00 -5.03
N GLY A 299 -9.79 11.81 -6.06
CA GLY A 299 -9.46 13.23 -5.98
C GLY A 299 -9.41 13.87 -7.35
N SER A 300 -9.77 15.15 -7.40
CA SER A 300 -9.91 15.96 -8.62
C SER A 300 -8.67 16.78 -8.95
N ALA A 301 -7.48 16.34 -8.54
CA ALA A 301 -6.28 17.06 -8.88
C ALA A 301 -6.15 17.15 -10.43
N LYS A 302 -6.17 18.37 -10.96
CA LYS A 302 -5.94 18.63 -12.39
C LYS A 302 -4.44 18.46 -12.69
N LEU A 303 -4.00 17.20 -12.71
CA LEU A 303 -2.62 16.85 -13.04
C LEU A 303 -2.58 16.26 -14.45
N PRO A 304 -1.42 16.29 -15.12
CA PRO A 304 -1.26 15.66 -16.43
C PRO A 304 -1.59 14.17 -16.42
N PRO A 305 -2.12 13.60 -17.51
CA PRO A 305 -2.50 12.19 -17.59
C PRO A 305 -1.39 11.19 -17.21
N PHE A 306 -0.13 11.49 -17.55
CA PHE A 306 1.01 10.62 -17.19
C PHE A 306 1.28 10.56 -15.68
N VAL A 307 0.73 11.51 -14.90
CA VAL A 307 0.83 11.53 -13.43
C VAL A 307 -0.35 10.80 -12.80
N ILE A 308 -1.57 11.07 -13.29
CA ILE A 308 -2.80 10.53 -12.70
C ILE A 308 -3.18 9.16 -13.25
N GLY A 309 -2.66 8.78 -14.41
CA GLY A 309 -2.99 7.54 -15.12
C GLY A 309 -4.22 7.65 -16.01
N PRO A 310 -4.29 6.81 -17.07
CA PRO A 310 -5.33 6.91 -18.09
C PRO A 310 -6.71 6.43 -17.63
N ASP A 311 -6.81 5.48 -16.70
CA ASP A 311 -8.05 4.79 -16.35
C ASP A 311 -8.28 4.71 -14.82
N GLN A 312 -8.25 5.85 -14.15
CA GLN A 312 -8.51 5.90 -12.69
C GLN A 312 -9.81 5.21 -12.24
N PRO A 313 -10.96 5.34 -12.95
CA PRO A 313 -12.17 4.63 -12.54
C PRO A 313 -11.97 3.12 -12.47
N LEU A 314 -11.34 2.53 -13.49
CA LEU A 314 -11.09 1.10 -13.54
C LEU A 314 -10.07 0.65 -12.47
N ALA A 315 -8.98 1.40 -12.29
CA ALA A 315 -8.00 1.12 -11.24
C ALA A 315 -8.64 1.09 -9.85
N ARG A 316 -9.57 2.02 -9.59
CA ARG A 316 -10.32 2.06 -8.33
C ARG A 316 -11.30 0.90 -8.17
N GLU A 317 -11.99 0.49 -9.25
CA GLU A 317 -12.86 -0.70 -9.23
C GLU A 317 -12.03 -1.96 -8.96
N GLU A 318 -10.91 -2.14 -9.64
CA GLU A 318 -9.99 -3.26 -9.41
C GLU A 318 -9.47 -3.28 -7.97
N LEU A 319 -9.08 -2.13 -7.40
CA LEU A 319 -8.64 -2.06 -6.01
C LEU A 319 -9.75 -2.43 -5.02
N LYS A 320 -11.00 -2.01 -5.25
CA LYS A 320 -12.15 -2.43 -4.44
C LYS A 320 -12.31 -3.94 -4.44
N GLY A 321 -12.30 -4.54 -5.64
CA GLY A 321 -12.43 -5.99 -5.80
C GLY A 321 -11.29 -6.76 -5.12
N MET A 322 -10.04 -6.35 -5.36
CA MET A 322 -8.86 -6.97 -4.76
C MET A 322 -8.86 -6.84 -3.23
N ALA A 323 -9.11 -5.65 -2.70
CA ALA A 323 -9.13 -5.41 -1.26
C ALA A 323 -10.20 -6.26 -0.56
N ARG A 324 -11.42 -6.30 -1.14
CA ARG A 324 -12.50 -7.13 -0.60
C ARG A 324 -12.13 -8.62 -0.62
N ALA A 325 -11.71 -9.17 -1.76
CA ALA A 325 -11.35 -10.58 -1.85
C ALA A 325 -10.23 -10.96 -0.88
N PHE A 326 -9.20 -10.11 -0.77
CA PHE A 326 -8.08 -10.34 0.13
C PHE A 326 -8.50 -10.31 1.60
N PHE A 327 -9.30 -9.34 2.01
CA PHE A 327 -9.79 -9.28 3.39
C PHE A 327 -10.84 -10.35 3.70
N ASP A 328 -11.72 -10.70 2.76
CA ASP A 328 -12.66 -11.81 2.93
C ASP A 328 -11.90 -13.14 3.17
N GLN A 329 -10.82 -13.37 2.41
CA GLN A 329 -9.98 -14.58 2.56
C GLN A 329 -9.25 -14.64 3.90
N HIS A 330 -8.71 -13.52 4.39
CA HIS A 330 -7.79 -13.52 5.54
C HIS A 330 -8.42 -13.07 6.86
N LEU A 331 -9.61 -12.46 6.85
CA LEU A 331 -10.27 -11.97 8.06
C LEU A 331 -11.59 -12.68 8.38
N ARG A 332 -12.22 -13.32 7.41
CA ARG A 332 -13.58 -13.85 7.59
C ARG A 332 -13.71 -15.35 7.52
N ASP A 333 -12.69 -16.08 7.12
CA ASP A 333 -12.76 -17.53 6.85
C ASP A 333 -13.96 -17.89 5.95
N VAL A 334 -14.27 -17.03 4.98
CA VAL A 334 -15.38 -17.29 4.07
C VAL A 334 -14.93 -18.34 3.07
N ALA A 335 -15.31 -19.58 3.30
CA ALA A 335 -15.02 -20.72 2.43
C ALA A 335 -15.51 -20.52 0.98
N SER A 336 -16.37 -19.54 0.75
CA SER A 336 -16.91 -19.13 -0.57
C SER A 336 -16.15 -17.96 -1.22
N ALA A 337 -15.16 -17.35 -0.55
CA ALA A 337 -14.36 -16.30 -1.17
C ALA A 337 -13.45 -16.95 -2.22
N ALA A 338 -13.73 -16.70 -3.50
CA ALA A 338 -12.81 -17.10 -4.56
C ALA A 338 -11.47 -16.39 -4.30
N PRO A 339 -10.36 -17.12 -4.07
CA PRO A 339 -9.07 -16.51 -3.77
C PRO A 339 -8.61 -15.70 -4.99
N LEU A 340 -7.96 -14.56 -4.75
CA LEU A 340 -7.38 -13.73 -5.82
C LEU A 340 -6.39 -14.54 -6.67
N ALA A 341 -5.63 -15.44 -6.04
CA ALA A 341 -4.82 -16.45 -6.70
C ALA A 341 -4.78 -17.69 -5.80
N ALA A 342 -4.74 -18.87 -6.40
CA ALA A 342 -4.60 -20.10 -5.62
C ALA A 342 -3.26 -20.07 -4.87
N PRO A 343 -3.21 -20.44 -3.57
CA PRO A 343 -1.99 -20.42 -2.77
C PRO A 343 -0.85 -21.25 -3.35
N THR A 344 -1.20 -22.27 -4.15
CA THR A 344 -0.28 -23.18 -4.83
C THR A 344 -0.01 -22.81 -6.28
N ALA A 345 -0.63 -21.74 -6.80
CA ALA A 345 -0.44 -21.34 -8.19
C ALA A 345 1.02 -20.93 -8.41
N THR A 346 1.62 -21.49 -9.43
CA THR A 346 2.96 -21.14 -9.91
C THR A 346 2.89 -20.10 -11.03
N SER A 347 1.70 -19.88 -11.60
CA SER A 347 1.40 -18.91 -12.67
C SER A 347 0.53 -17.78 -12.13
N GLY A 348 0.68 -16.61 -12.72
CA GLY A 348 -0.15 -15.44 -12.42
C GLY A 348 -1.59 -15.62 -12.90
N VAL A 349 -2.48 -14.91 -12.24
CA VAL A 349 -3.89 -14.81 -12.60
C VAL A 349 -4.09 -13.46 -13.27
N PHE A 350 -4.82 -13.44 -14.38
CA PHE A 350 -5.14 -12.22 -15.09
C PHE A 350 -6.62 -11.86 -14.89
N SER A 351 -6.89 -10.59 -14.69
CA SER A 351 -8.23 -10.03 -14.62
C SER A 351 -8.37 -8.89 -15.63
N GLY A 352 -9.51 -8.81 -16.28
CA GLY A 352 -9.83 -7.76 -17.24
C GLY A 352 -10.01 -8.26 -18.67
N SER A 353 -10.66 -7.42 -19.49
CA SER A 353 -10.78 -7.60 -20.95
C SER A 353 -9.49 -7.13 -21.64
N GLU A 354 -9.22 -7.66 -22.84
CA GLU A 354 -8.08 -7.26 -23.68
C GLU A 354 -7.91 -5.72 -23.80
N PRO A 355 -6.67 -5.22 -23.75
CA PRO A 355 -5.41 -5.91 -23.45
C PRO A 355 -5.26 -6.21 -21.96
N LEU A 356 -4.54 -7.28 -21.60
CA LEU A 356 -4.25 -7.68 -20.21
C LEU A 356 -3.82 -6.48 -19.36
N ARG A 357 -4.59 -6.18 -18.29
CA ARG A 357 -4.40 -4.96 -17.51
C ARG A 357 -3.89 -5.22 -16.09
N LEU A 358 -4.19 -6.38 -15.54
CA LEU A 358 -3.85 -6.74 -14.18
C LEU A 358 -3.31 -8.16 -14.13
N LEU A 359 -2.14 -8.31 -13.53
CA LEU A 359 -1.52 -9.58 -13.20
C LEU A 359 -1.48 -9.73 -11.68
N ILE A 360 -2.00 -10.83 -11.15
CA ILE A 360 -1.89 -11.17 -9.72
C ILE A 360 -1.06 -12.44 -9.59
N SER A 361 0.04 -12.37 -8.85
CA SER A 361 0.97 -13.49 -8.66
C SER A 361 1.22 -13.78 -7.18
N PRO A 362 1.08 -15.03 -6.73
CA PRO A 362 1.42 -15.42 -5.37
C PRO A 362 2.92 -15.66 -5.19
N ARG A 363 3.65 -15.82 -6.28
CA ARG A 363 5.10 -16.07 -6.26
C ARG A 363 5.76 -15.31 -7.39
N PHE A 364 6.70 -14.47 -7.01
CA PHE A 364 7.54 -13.74 -7.93
C PHE A 364 8.98 -13.81 -7.40
N SER A 365 9.84 -14.51 -8.12
CA SER A 365 11.22 -14.74 -7.67
C SER A 365 12.19 -13.71 -8.23
N ARG A 366 13.33 -13.54 -7.56
CA ARG A 366 14.41 -12.70 -8.06
C ARG A 366 14.92 -13.19 -9.43
N ASP A 367 14.95 -14.49 -9.65
CA ASP A 367 15.39 -15.07 -10.91
C ASP A 367 14.43 -14.75 -12.05
N GLN A 368 13.13 -14.79 -11.81
CA GLN A 368 12.13 -14.35 -12.78
C GLN A 368 12.29 -12.87 -13.11
N LEU A 369 12.52 -12.03 -12.11
CA LEU A 369 12.77 -10.60 -12.33
C LEU A 369 14.05 -10.37 -13.15
N ASN A 370 15.13 -11.12 -12.89
CA ASN A 370 16.37 -11.04 -13.64
C ASN A 370 16.23 -11.53 -15.11
N GLN A 371 15.23 -12.38 -15.39
CA GLN A 371 14.89 -12.78 -16.77
C GLN A 371 14.17 -11.65 -17.52
N VAL A 372 13.39 -10.83 -16.80
CA VAL A 372 12.74 -9.64 -17.39
C VAL A 372 13.78 -8.64 -17.87
N ASP A 373 14.76 -8.35 -17.02
CA ASP A 373 15.90 -7.49 -17.37
C ASP A 373 17.17 -7.93 -16.62
N PRO A 374 18.18 -8.44 -17.35
CA PRO A 374 19.47 -8.82 -16.76
C PRO A 374 20.19 -7.68 -16.03
N GLY A 375 19.91 -6.43 -16.39
CA GLY A 375 20.46 -5.24 -15.72
C GLY A 375 19.99 -5.12 -14.27
N LEU A 376 18.86 -5.75 -13.91
CA LEU A 376 18.33 -5.75 -12.55
C LEU A 376 19.18 -6.54 -11.55
N LYS A 377 20.13 -7.38 -12.03
CA LYS A 377 21.11 -8.06 -11.16
C LYS A 377 21.97 -7.09 -10.35
N GLN A 378 22.11 -5.85 -10.82
CA GLN A 378 22.90 -4.81 -10.17
C GLN A 378 22.17 -4.13 -8.98
N PHE A 379 20.85 -4.28 -8.89
CA PHE A 379 20.09 -3.76 -7.75
C PHE A 379 20.21 -4.73 -6.57
N PRO A 380 20.64 -4.24 -5.39
CA PRO A 380 20.84 -5.06 -4.20
C PRO A 380 19.54 -5.68 -3.65
#